data_c6b0aab9d42c44514772934367bb1736
#
_entry.id   c6b0aab9d42c44514772934367bb1736
#
_cell.length_a   1.000
_cell.length_b   1.000
_cell.length_c   1.000
_cell.angle_alpha   90.00
_cell.angle_beta   90.00
_cell.angle_gamma   90.00
#
_symmetry.space_group_name_H-M   'P 1'
#
loop_
_entity.id
_entity.type
_entity.pdbx_description
1 polymer ?
#
loop_
_entity_poly.entity_id
_entity_poly.type
_entity_poly.pdbx_seq_one_letter_code
_entity_poly.pdbx_strand_id
1 'polypeptide(L)'
;NTNQRIAFLVNYRNLKVIDTLYTQVNPEESATGRLDYSLNAWKGALNLSSFYEGGTGREPRRLYSFIEVTPGTGSYSWNDYNGDGVPQLNEFEIAVFSDQANYIRIFSTTDEYVKVFFNQFNAVVNFNPAALFTNQKKPFWTKFSILSSVRFDNRITASGGIDAWNPFPRS
;
A
#
# COMPACT_ATOMS: atom_id res chain seq x y z
N ASN A 1 -36.05 3.35 -8.02
CA ASN A 1 -35.59 3.65 -6.65
C ASN A 1 -34.07 3.73 -6.64
N THR A 2 -33.57 4.79 -6.04
CA THR A 2 -32.14 4.96 -5.79
C THR A 2 -31.93 4.89 -4.28
N ASN A 3 -30.99 4.09 -3.84
CA ASN A 3 -30.61 3.96 -2.44
C ASN A 3 -29.12 4.31 -2.29
N GLN A 4 -28.80 5.18 -1.34
CA GLN A 4 -27.45 5.60 -1.05
C GLN A 4 -27.16 5.41 0.43
N ARG A 5 -25.95 4.99 0.75
CA ARG A 5 -25.48 4.87 2.12
C ARG A 5 -24.08 5.44 2.22
N ILE A 6 -23.89 6.27 3.23
CA ILE A 6 -22.58 6.79 3.63
C ILE A 6 -22.34 6.33 5.07
N ALA A 7 -21.16 5.80 5.33
CA ALA A 7 -20.73 5.46 6.68
C ALA A 7 -19.32 6.04 6.92
N PHE A 8 -19.10 6.56 8.11
CA PHE A 8 -17.85 7.13 8.53
C PHE A 8 -17.39 6.48 9.82
N LEU A 9 -16.12 6.03 9.85
CA LEU A 9 -15.48 5.40 10.99
C LEU A 9 -14.19 6.12 11.30
N VAL A 10 -13.98 6.48 12.56
CA VAL A 10 -12.71 7.01 13.06
C VAL A 10 -12.23 6.15 14.21
N ASN A 11 -10.97 5.74 14.14
CA ASN A 11 -10.28 5.07 15.23
C ASN A 11 -9.10 5.93 15.66
N TYR A 12 -8.98 6.18 16.94
CA TYR A 12 -7.83 6.82 17.55
C TYR A 12 -7.27 5.91 18.63
N ARG A 13 -5.99 5.66 18.58
CA ARG A 13 -5.26 4.86 19.55
C ARG A 13 -4.11 5.68 20.11
N ASN A 14 -4.02 5.73 21.42
CA ASN A 14 -2.91 6.33 22.13
C ASN A 14 -2.34 5.29 23.10
N LEU A 15 -1.12 4.83 22.84
CA LEU A 15 -0.39 3.92 23.71
C LEU A 15 0.57 4.74 24.59
N LYS A 16 0.32 4.72 25.90
CA LYS A 16 1.23 5.30 26.90
C LYS A 16 1.99 4.16 27.59
N VAL A 17 3.30 4.26 27.62
CA VAL A 17 4.14 3.34 28.39
C VAL A 17 4.21 3.88 29.83
N ILE A 18 3.70 3.11 30.78
CA ILE A 18 3.67 3.50 32.21
C ILE A 18 4.98 3.10 32.90
N ASP A 19 5.60 2.00 32.47
CA ASP A 19 6.85 1.50 33.03
C ASP A 19 7.86 1.21 31.92
N THR A 20 8.94 1.98 31.90
CA THR A 20 10.02 1.86 30.93
C THR A 20 11.07 0.81 31.30
N LEU A 21 11.01 0.25 32.52
CA LEU A 21 11.98 -0.75 32.99
C LEU A 21 11.80 -2.12 32.30
N TYR A 22 10.58 -2.41 31.83
CA TYR A 22 10.24 -3.71 31.26
C TYR A 22 9.91 -3.68 29.77
N THR A 23 9.81 -2.48 29.18
CA THR A 23 9.43 -2.38 27.79
C THR A 23 10.15 -1.22 27.08
N GLN A 24 10.81 -1.51 25.95
CA GLN A 24 11.41 -0.51 25.07
C GLN A 24 10.40 0.01 24.03
N VAL A 25 9.11 -0.20 24.24
CA VAL A 25 8.06 0.27 23.32
C VAL A 25 7.90 1.77 23.47
N ASN A 26 8.15 2.51 22.40
CA ASN A 26 7.91 3.95 22.37
C ASN A 26 6.41 4.27 22.43
N PRO A 27 6.01 5.36 23.12
CA PRO A 27 4.64 5.85 23.07
C PRO A 27 4.16 5.99 21.64
N GLU A 28 2.94 5.56 21.38
CA GLU A 28 2.40 5.53 20.03
C GLU A 28 1.04 6.21 19.97
N GLU A 29 0.93 7.13 19.02
CA GLU A 29 -0.34 7.69 18.62
C GLU A 29 -0.63 7.29 17.18
N SER A 30 -1.79 6.70 16.94
CA SER A 30 -2.27 6.38 15.61
C SER A 30 -3.72 6.80 15.44
N ALA A 31 -4.01 7.33 14.27
CA ALA A 31 -5.36 7.71 13.88
C ALA A 31 -5.67 7.10 12.51
N THR A 32 -6.87 6.55 12.38
CA THR A 32 -7.37 5.99 11.13
C THR A 32 -8.78 6.49 10.89
N GLY A 33 -9.03 6.99 9.68
CA GLY A 33 -10.36 7.40 9.22
C GLY A 33 -10.76 6.57 8.01
N ARG A 34 -12.01 6.11 7.98
CA ARG A 34 -12.59 5.38 6.87
C ARG A 34 -13.94 5.98 6.49
N LEU A 35 -14.13 6.19 5.20
CA LEU A 35 -15.37 6.62 4.57
C LEU A 35 -15.83 5.54 3.60
N ASP A 36 -16.97 4.93 3.86
CA ASP A 36 -17.62 3.99 2.95
C ASP A 36 -18.79 4.67 2.25
N TYR A 37 -18.90 4.47 0.95
CA TYR A 37 -20.00 4.93 0.14
C TYR A 37 -20.57 3.77 -0.69
N SER A 38 -21.86 3.61 -0.68
CA SER A 38 -22.57 2.68 -1.55
C SER A 38 -23.77 3.32 -2.21
N LEU A 39 -23.97 3.01 -3.48
CA LEU A 39 -25.07 3.45 -4.30
C LEU A 39 -25.69 2.24 -5.01
N ASN A 40 -26.99 2.11 -4.88
CA ASN A 40 -27.80 1.23 -5.70
C ASN A 40 -28.82 2.09 -6.46
N ALA A 41 -28.76 2.07 -7.78
CA ALA A 41 -29.59 2.90 -8.60
C ALA A 41 -30.21 2.10 -9.76
N TRP A 42 -31.24 2.69 -10.37
CA TRP A 42 -31.90 2.17 -11.56
C TRP A 42 -32.41 0.75 -11.39
N LYS A 43 -33.17 0.50 -10.30
CA LYS A 43 -33.72 -0.83 -9.98
C LYS A 43 -32.65 -1.91 -9.79
N GLY A 44 -31.45 -1.53 -9.34
CA GLY A 44 -30.35 -2.46 -9.17
C GLY A 44 -29.48 -2.67 -10.39
N ALA A 45 -29.76 -1.94 -11.49
CA ALA A 45 -28.92 -2.00 -12.68
C ALA A 45 -27.51 -1.40 -12.43
N LEU A 46 -27.40 -0.39 -11.58
CA LEU A 46 -26.13 0.21 -11.20
C LEU A 46 -25.90 0.01 -9.71
N ASN A 47 -24.82 -0.67 -9.39
CA ASN A 47 -24.32 -0.82 -8.01
C ASN A 47 -22.89 -0.28 -7.96
N LEU A 48 -22.66 0.70 -7.11
CA LEU A 48 -21.35 1.24 -6.79
C LEU A 48 -21.09 1.00 -5.31
N SER A 49 -19.91 0.48 -5.01
CA SER A 49 -19.38 0.51 -3.65
C SER A 49 -17.97 1.06 -3.68
N SER A 50 -17.67 1.96 -2.79
CA SER A 50 -16.33 2.54 -2.67
C SER A 50 -16.02 2.80 -1.20
N PHE A 51 -14.74 2.74 -0.89
CA PHE A 51 -14.23 3.24 0.37
C PHE A 51 -12.92 3.99 0.18
N TYR A 52 -12.71 4.93 1.06
CA TYR A 52 -11.45 5.59 1.27
C TYR A 52 -11.07 5.41 2.73
N GLU A 53 -9.86 4.93 2.97
CA GLU A 53 -9.27 4.78 4.29
C GLU A 53 -7.91 5.43 4.31
N GLY A 54 -7.64 6.22 5.34
CA GLY A 54 -6.34 6.84 5.54
C GLY A 54 -6.00 6.93 7.01
N GLY A 55 -4.72 6.89 7.31
CA GLY A 55 -4.29 6.91 8.69
C GLY A 55 -2.79 6.99 8.86
N THR A 56 -2.40 6.95 10.13
CA THR A 56 -1.01 6.86 10.55
C THR A 56 -0.76 5.54 11.25
N GLY A 57 0.42 5.00 11.04
CA GLY A 57 0.89 3.79 11.70
C GLY A 57 2.39 3.84 11.91
N ARG A 58 2.95 2.74 12.37
CA ARG A 58 4.38 2.53 12.46
C ARG A 58 4.77 1.26 11.75
N GLU A 59 5.87 1.31 11.03
CA GLU A 59 6.47 0.13 10.41
C GLU A 59 7.92 0.01 10.87
N PRO A 60 8.43 -1.23 11.07
CA PRO A 60 9.84 -1.42 11.35
C PRO A 60 10.66 -0.89 10.18
N ARG A 61 11.69 -0.15 10.49
CA ARG A 61 12.64 0.34 9.50
C ARG A 61 13.31 -0.85 8.82
N ARG A 62 13.26 -0.87 7.51
CA ARG A 62 13.95 -1.88 6.72
C ARG A 62 15.34 -1.37 6.40
N LEU A 63 16.33 -2.15 6.80
CA LEU A 63 17.70 -1.98 6.31
C LEU A 63 17.99 -3.06 5.28
N TYR A 64 18.85 -2.75 4.35
CA TYR A 64 19.37 -3.75 3.45
C TYR A 64 20.86 -3.92 3.68
N SER A 65 21.32 -5.12 3.48
CA SER A 65 22.73 -5.48 3.48
C SER A 65 23.01 -6.39 2.29
N PHE A 66 24.27 -6.51 1.97
CA PHE A 66 24.72 -7.41 0.90
C PHE A 66 25.40 -8.61 1.53
N ILE A 67 25.06 -9.80 1.06
CA ILE A 67 25.67 -11.06 1.47
C ILE A 67 26.40 -11.62 0.28
N GLU A 68 27.64 -12.03 0.50
CA GLU A 68 28.43 -12.75 -0.48
C GLU A 68 27.85 -14.14 -0.74
N VAL A 69 27.78 -14.50 -1.99
CA VAL A 69 27.29 -15.78 -2.49
C VAL A 69 28.29 -16.36 -3.50
N THR A 70 28.06 -17.62 -3.87
CA THR A 70 28.90 -18.23 -4.92
C THR A 70 28.93 -17.37 -6.17
N PRO A 71 30.13 -17.13 -6.74
CA PRO A 71 30.29 -16.36 -7.96
C PRO A 71 29.31 -16.79 -9.07
N GLY A 72 28.64 -15.84 -9.66
CA GLY A 72 27.66 -16.08 -10.71
C GLY A 72 26.23 -16.38 -10.22
N THR A 73 26.01 -16.49 -8.92
CA THR A 73 24.66 -16.74 -8.36
C THR A 73 24.03 -15.50 -7.75
N GLY A 74 24.79 -14.40 -7.63
CA GLY A 74 24.34 -13.14 -7.12
C GLY A 74 23.66 -12.26 -8.17
N SER A 75 23.43 -11.00 -7.79
CA SER A 75 22.93 -9.93 -8.68
C SER A 75 23.76 -8.66 -8.59
N TYR A 76 24.67 -8.59 -7.65
CA TYR A 76 25.49 -7.41 -7.37
C TYR A 76 26.98 -7.78 -7.36
N SER A 77 27.81 -6.83 -7.76
CA SER A 77 29.26 -6.80 -7.58
C SER A 77 29.65 -5.77 -6.53
N TRP A 78 30.73 -6.00 -5.84
CA TRP A 78 31.33 -5.03 -4.92
C TRP A 78 32.56 -4.39 -5.58
N ASN A 79 32.62 -3.08 -5.51
CA ASN A 79 33.74 -2.29 -5.99
C ASN A 79 34.25 -1.39 -4.87
N ASP A 80 35.42 -1.66 -4.36
CA ASP A 80 36.07 -0.87 -3.31
C ASP A 80 36.50 0.50 -3.89
N TYR A 81 35.63 1.52 -3.75
CA TYR A 81 35.89 2.84 -4.30
C TYR A 81 36.84 3.69 -3.45
N ASN A 82 36.89 3.42 -2.15
CA ASN A 82 37.72 4.18 -1.22
C ASN A 82 39.05 3.49 -0.88
N GLY A 83 39.24 2.23 -1.27
CA GLY A 83 40.45 1.45 -1.08
C GLY A 83 40.67 0.98 0.35
N ASP A 84 39.61 0.92 1.15
CA ASP A 84 39.70 0.50 2.57
C ASP A 84 39.53 -1.02 2.79
N GLY A 85 39.12 -1.76 1.77
CA GLY A 85 38.88 -3.20 1.81
C GLY A 85 37.67 -3.62 2.61
N VAL A 86 36.80 -2.67 3.02
CA VAL A 86 35.59 -2.93 3.82
C VAL A 86 34.35 -2.66 2.99
N PRO A 87 33.51 -3.67 2.73
CA PRO A 87 32.29 -3.49 1.94
C PRO A 87 31.32 -2.49 2.57
N GLN A 88 31.05 -1.38 1.86
CA GLN A 88 30.11 -0.32 2.23
C GLN A 88 28.90 -0.34 1.29
N LEU A 89 27.73 0.11 1.79
CA LEU A 89 26.47 0.03 1.03
C LEU A 89 26.49 0.77 -0.32
N ASN A 90 27.27 1.82 -0.44
CA ASN A 90 27.43 2.63 -1.63
C ASN A 90 28.44 2.05 -2.66
N GLU A 91 29.07 0.92 -2.35
CA GLU A 91 30.07 0.25 -3.18
C GLU A 91 29.52 -0.95 -3.93
N PHE A 92 28.23 -1.23 -3.79
CA PHE A 92 27.56 -2.33 -4.46
C PHE A 92 26.78 -1.84 -5.66
N GLU A 93 27.06 -2.44 -6.81
CA GLU A 93 26.39 -2.17 -8.07
C GLU A 93 25.73 -3.43 -8.63
N ILE A 94 24.74 -3.25 -9.50
CA ILE A 94 24.19 -4.37 -10.26
C ILE A 94 25.28 -4.92 -11.15
N ALA A 95 25.61 -6.19 -10.99
CA ALA A 95 26.67 -6.84 -11.76
C ALA A 95 26.31 -6.85 -13.26
N VAL A 96 27.23 -6.34 -14.08
CA VAL A 96 27.07 -6.33 -15.55
C VAL A 96 27.33 -7.72 -16.12
N PHE A 97 28.26 -8.45 -15.52
CA PHE A 97 28.64 -9.80 -15.95
C PHE A 97 28.28 -10.81 -14.86
N SER A 98 27.79 -11.98 -15.27
CA SER A 98 27.34 -13.00 -14.34
C SER A 98 28.47 -13.56 -13.46
N ASP A 99 29.67 -13.64 -13.94
CA ASP A 99 30.85 -14.08 -13.18
C ASP A 99 31.27 -13.12 -12.06
N GLN A 100 30.87 -11.84 -12.14
CA GLN A 100 31.09 -10.81 -11.14
C GLN A 100 29.91 -10.68 -10.15
N ALA A 101 28.82 -11.40 -10.38
CA ALA A 101 27.61 -11.36 -9.56
C ALA A 101 27.79 -12.22 -8.30
N ASN A 102 28.53 -11.69 -7.32
CA ASN A 102 28.97 -12.40 -6.11
C ASN A 102 28.19 -12.00 -4.87
N TYR A 103 27.25 -11.05 -4.97
CA TYR A 103 26.48 -10.57 -3.84
C TYR A 103 24.98 -10.57 -4.14
N ILE A 104 24.19 -10.83 -3.11
CA ILE A 104 22.75 -10.64 -3.10
C ILE A 104 22.37 -9.59 -2.06
N ARG A 105 21.38 -8.76 -2.40
CA ARG A 105 20.81 -7.80 -1.45
C ARG A 105 19.71 -8.47 -0.64
N ILE A 106 19.85 -8.45 0.67
CA ILE A 106 18.83 -8.92 1.60
C ILE A 106 18.26 -7.74 2.38
N PHE A 107 16.99 -7.86 2.78
CA PHE A 107 16.33 -6.91 3.65
C PHE A 107 16.15 -7.52 5.03
N SER A 108 16.54 -6.78 6.06
CA SER A 108 16.26 -7.10 7.44
C SER A 108 15.40 -6.00 8.06
N THR A 109 14.50 -6.39 8.93
CA THR A 109 13.76 -5.44 9.77
C THR A 109 14.61 -5.10 10.99
N THR A 110 14.59 -3.83 11.40
CA THR A 110 15.20 -3.39 12.64
C THR A 110 14.15 -3.24 13.73
N ASP A 111 14.59 -3.14 14.97
CA ASP A 111 13.73 -2.78 16.10
C ASP A 111 13.38 -1.27 16.12
N GLU A 112 13.92 -0.51 15.17
CA GLU A 112 13.60 0.90 15.00
C GLU A 112 12.31 1.05 14.15
N TYR A 113 11.31 1.73 14.72
CA TYR A 113 10.04 1.97 14.05
C TYR A 113 9.98 3.40 13.51
N VAL A 114 9.55 3.53 12.26
CA VAL A 114 9.29 4.82 11.62
C VAL A 114 7.80 5.05 11.46
N LYS A 115 7.38 6.29 11.65
CA LYS A 115 5.98 6.69 11.41
C LYS A 115 5.71 6.66 9.92
N VAL A 116 4.59 6.02 9.54
CA VAL A 116 4.12 5.96 8.17
C VAL A 116 2.71 6.53 8.08
N PHE A 117 2.43 7.16 6.95
CA PHE A 117 1.08 7.52 6.53
C PHE A 117 0.66 6.54 5.44
N PHE A 118 -0.54 6.04 5.56
CA PHE A 118 -1.12 5.20 4.53
C PHE A 118 -2.47 5.74 4.09
N ASN A 119 -2.77 5.55 2.83
CA ASN A 119 -4.11 5.74 2.32
C ASN A 119 -4.46 4.64 1.32
N GLN A 120 -5.71 4.27 1.32
CA GLN A 120 -6.25 3.25 0.44
C GLN A 120 -7.58 3.74 -0.12
N PHE A 121 -7.73 3.65 -1.42
CA PHE A 121 -9.00 3.87 -2.10
C PHE A 121 -9.37 2.62 -2.88
N ASN A 122 -10.64 2.24 -2.78
CA ASN A 122 -11.20 1.17 -3.59
C ASN A 122 -12.57 1.61 -4.10
N ALA A 123 -12.85 1.34 -5.37
CA ALA A 123 -14.16 1.52 -5.95
C ALA A 123 -14.50 0.33 -6.85
N VAL A 124 -15.69 -0.19 -6.69
CA VAL A 124 -16.25 -1.28 -7.50
C VAL A 124 -17.56 -0.81 -8.10
N VAL A 125 -17.67 -0.87 -9.42
CA VAL A 125 -18.87 -0.55 -10.18
C VAL A 125 -19.37 -1.80 -10.87
N ASN A 126 -20.61 -2.15 -10.61
CA ASN A 126 -21.31 -3.21 -11.32
C ASN A 126 -22.50 -2.60 -12.06
N PHE A 127 -22.52 -2.77 -13.35
CA PHE A 127 -23.62 -2.34 -14.20
C PHE A 127 -24.23 -3.53 -14.93
N ASN A 128 -25.49 -3.82 -14.59
CA ASN A 128 -26.29 -4.88 -15.21
C ASN A 128 -27.53 -4.29 -15.88
N PRO A 129 -27.49 -4.00 -17.18
CA PRO A 129 -28.60 -3.38 -17.88
C PRO A 129 -29.84 -4.25 -17.95
N ALA A 130 -29.74 -5.57 -17.75
CA ALA A 130 -30.91 -6.46 -17.74
C ALA A 130 -31.93 -6.13 -16.62
N ALA A 131 -31.48 -5.51 -15.52
CA ALA A 131 -32.34 -5.10 -14.41
C ALA A 131 -33.27 -3.92 -14.75
N LEU A 132 -32.96 -3.15 -15.81
CA LEU A 132 -33.80 -2.04 -16.29
C LEU A 132 -35.11 -2.53 -16.95
N PHE A 133 -35.14 -3.78 -17.44
CA PHE A 133 -36.20 -4.32 -18.24
C PHE A 133 -36.92 -5.47 -17.53
N THR A 134 -38.07 -5.19 -16.96
CA THR A 134 -38.78 -6.18 -16.10
C THR A 134 -39.68 -7.14 -16.87
N ASN A 135 -40.32 -6.72 -18.00
CA ASN A 135 -41.33 -7.53 -18.69
C ASN A 135 -41.43 -7.35 -20.23
N GLN A 136 -40.40 -6.84 -20.88
CA GLN A 136 -40.40 -6.64 -22.32
C GLN A 136 -39.33 -7.51 -22.99
N LYS A 137 -39.42 -7.66 -24.33
CA LYS A 137 -38.34 -8.27 -25.11
C LYS A 137 -37.04 -7.54 -24.83
N LYS A 138 -36.15 -8.18 -24.07
CA LYS A 138 -34.88 -7.59 -23.67
C LYS A 138 -34.02 -7.38 -24.91
N PRO A 139 -33.52 -6.18 -25.18
CA PRO A 139 -32.61 -5.95 -26.28
C PRO A 139 -31.31 -6.75 -26.08
N PHE A 140 -30.65 -7.07 -27.15
CA PHE A 140 -29.43 -7.90 -27.16
C PHE A 140 -28.34 -7.41 -26.19
N TRP A 141 -28.14 -6.09 -26.10
CA TRP A 141 -27.10 -5.51 -25.21
C TRP A 141 -27.37 -5.70 -23.71
N THR A 142 -28.59 -6.09 -23.31
CA THR A 142 -28.89 -6.42 -21.91
C THR A 142 -28.27 -7.75 -21.47
N LYS A 143 -27.71 -8.52 -22.39
CA LYS A 143 -26.94 -9.74 -22.06
C LYS A 143 -25.53 -9.45 -21.53
N PHE A 144 -25.06 -8.21 -21.71
CA PHE A 144 -23.76 -7.81 -21.21
C PHE A 144 -23.89 -7.21 -19.80
N SER A 145 -22.95 -7.55 -18.94
CA SER A 145 -22.75 -6.90 -17.63
C SER A 145 -21.32 -6.38 -17.55
N ILE A 146 -21.15 -5.25 -16.89
CA ILE A 146 -19.85 -4.62 -16.71
C ILE A 146 -19.55 -4.65 -15.22
N LEU A 147 -18.42 -5.25 -14.86
CA LEU A 147 -17.83 -5.18 -13.54
C LEU A 147 -16.47 -4.50 -13.67
N SER A 148 -16.30 -3.36 -13.03
CA SER A 148 -15.05 -2.62 -13.00
C SER A 148 -14.63 -2.39 -11.56
N SER A 149 -13.35 -2.56 -11.27
CA SER A 149 -12.77 -2.25 -9.97
C SER A 149 -11.50 -1.44 -10.13
N VAL A 150 -11.33 -0.47 -9.25
CA VAL A 150 -10.14 0.37 -9.16
C VAL A 150 -9.67 0.36 -7.72
N ARG A 151 -8.38 0.12 -7.51
CA ARG A 151 -7.75 0.16 -6.20
C ARG A 151 -6.46 0.95 -6.26
N PHE A 152 -6.30 1.87 -5.33
CA PHE A 152 -5.07 2.59 -5.06
C PHE A 152 -4.66 2.34 -3.61
N ASP A 153 -3.38 2.11 -3.42
CA ASP A 153 -2.77 1.87 -2.11
C ASP A 153 -1.48 2.68 -2.08
N ASN A 154 -1.33 3.55 -1.11
CA ASN A 154 -0.16 4.40 -0.98
C ASN A 154 0.34 4.42 0.45
N ARG A 155 1.68 4.37 0.63
CA ARG A 155 2.35 4.46 1.93
C ARG A 155 3.57 5.34 1.82
N ILE A 156 3.64 6.32 2.69
CA ILE A 156 4.70 7.31 2.71
C ILE A 156 5.27 7.40 4.12
N THR A 157 6.59 7.35 4.23
CA THR A 157 7.29 7.61 5.50
C THR A 157 7.27 9.10 5.82
N ALA A 158 7.17 9.41 7.02
CA ALA A 158 7.01 10.59 7.88
C ALA A 158 7.17 12.05 7.39
N SER A 159 7.42 12.36 6.15
CA SER A 159 7.44 13.75 5.67
C SER A 159 6.14 14.17 4.96
N GLY A 160 5.08 13.39 5.17
CA GLY A 160 3.85 13.53 4.44
C GLY A 160 3.07 14.78 4.81
N GLY A 161 3.12 15.78 3.95
CA GLY A 161 2.13 16.83 3.87
C GLY A 161 0.79 16.32 3.34
N ILE A 162 0.04 17.20 2.67
CA ILE A 162 -1.27 16.86 2.05
C ILE A 162 -1.17 15.67 1.08
N ASP A 163 -0.02 15.48 0.44
CA ASP A 163 0.21 14.39 -0.51
C ASP A 163 0.15 12.99 0.13
N ALA A 164 0.41 12.88 1.44
CA ALA A 164 0.26 11.61 2.16
C ALA A 164 -1.19 11.11 2.21
N TRP A 165 -2.15 12.01 2.07
CA TRP A 165 -3.58 11.71 2.09
C TRP A 165 -4.19 11.58 0.70
N ASN A 166 -3.41 11.85 -0.35
CA ASN A 166 -3.87 11.75 -1.73
C ASN A 166 -3.72 10.30 -2.23
N PRO A 167 -4.81 9.58 -2.52
CA PRO A 167 -4.75 8.23 -3.06
C PRO A 167 -4.25 8.21 -4.52
N PHE A 168 -4.21 9.36 -5.19
CA PHE A 168 -3.77 9.50 -6.57
C PHE A 168 -2.37 10.14 -6.58
N PRO A 169 -1.29 9.35 -6.67
CA PRO A 169 0.06 9.89 -6.71
C PRO A 169 0.20 10.81 -7.93
N ARG A 170 0.72 12.01 -7.70
CA ARG A 170 1.18 12.89 -8.78
C ARG A 170 2.56 12.38 -9.19
N SER A 171 2.71 11.97 -10.43
CA SER A 171 4.00 11.70 -11.08
C SER A 171 4.81 12.97 -11.22
#